data_0c28dd3e94b23d2f5193f61b9f55ab8a
#
_entry.id   0c28dd3e94b23d2f5193f61b9f55ab8a
#
_cell.length_a   1.000
_cell.length_b   1.000
_cell.length_c   1.000
_cell.angle_alpha   90.00
_cell.angle_beta   90.00
_cell.angle_gamma   90.00
#
_symmetry.space_group_name_H-M   'P 1'
#
loop_
_entity.id
_entity.type
_entity.pdbx_description
1 polymer ?
#
loop_
_entity_poly.entity_id
_entity_poly.type
_entity_poly.pdbx_seq_one_letter_code
_entity_poly.pdbx_strand_id
1 'polypeptide(L)'
;MENKSVLRRSPWQNVKHGLLIFFRWFLIIFFAVYTLFPLLWLVISSFKTNYELLTDPFSLPAVWQIGNYINALTVAGLGRMLINSVLVGLGATALNVIIASMSAYCISRFRFKGREKFYGLFTAGILIPLNALMVPYFVIINKLGLYDTYGGIMPP
;
A
#
# COMPACT_ATOMS: atom_id res chain seq x y z
N MET A 1 52.37 -8.47 -18.98
CA MET A 1 51.47 -9.36 -19.74
C MET A 1 50.63 -10.12 -18.71
N GLU A 2 49.48 -9.61 -18.39
CA GLU A 2 48.57 -10.17 -17.33
C GLU A 2 47.68 -11.22 -17.98
N ASN A 3 47.98 -12.47 -17.64
CA ASN A 3 47.30 -13.64 -18.16
C ASN A 3 45.90 -13.72 -17.49
N LYS A 4 44.89 -13.11 -18.12
CA LYS A 4 43.48 -13.32 -17.73
C LYS A 4 43.10 -14.76 -18.07
N SER A 5 43.33 -15.68 -17.15
CA SER A 5 42.76 -17.01 -17.20
C SER A 5 41.24 -16.88 -17.17
N VAL A 6 40.62 -16.96 -18.34
CA VAL A 6 39.16 -17.09 -18.51
C VAL A 6 38.79 -18.41 -17.85
N LEU A 7 38.29 -18.36 -16.62
CA LEU A 7 37.78 -19.52 -15.88
C LEU A 7 36.61 -20.08 -16.67
N ARG A 8 36.85 -21.08 -17.49
CA ARG A 8 35.86 -21.83 -18.25
C ARG A 8 34.98 -22.56 -17.23
N ARG A 9 33.77 -22.09 -17.02
CA ARG A 9 32.81 -22.71 -16.11
C ARG A 9 32.58 -24.17 -16.53
N SER A 10 32.62 -25.08 -15.55
CA SER A 10 32.32 -26.50 -15.78
C SER A 10 30.91 -26.66 -16.39
N PRO A 11 30.68 -27.64 -17.30
CA PRO A 11 29.38 -27.94 -17.87
C PRO A 11 28.25 -28.05 -16.80
N TRP A 12 28.55 -28.65 -15.67
CA TRP A 12 27.65 -28.80 -14.53
C TRP A 12 27.29 -27.45 -13.88
N GLN A 13 28.17 -26.49 -13.86
CA GLN A 13 27.89 -25.15 -13.35
C GLN A 13 26.95 -24.37 -14.29
N ASN A 14 27.06 -24.58 -15.59
CA ASN A 14 26.18 -23.98 -16.57
C ASN A 14 24.75 -24.56 -16.49
N VAL A 15 24.61 -25.88 -16.29
CA VAL A 15 23.29 -26.53 -16.10
C VAL A 15 22.63 -26.03 -14.80
N LYS A 16 23.36 -26.02 -13.69
CA LYS A 16 22.82 -25.50 -12.43
C LYS A 16 22.40 -24.01 -12.55
N HIS A 17 23.20 -23.21 -13.23
CA HIS A 17 22.89 -21.81 -13.47
C HIS A 17 21.64 -21.64 -14.34
N GLY A 18 21.51 -22.45 -15.39
CA GLY A 18 20.31 -22.46 -16.23
C GLY A 18 19.04 -22.86 -15.46
N LEU A 19 19.11 -23.88 -14.63
CA LEU A 19 17.99 -24.32 -13.77
C LEU A 19 17.62 -23.24 -12.74
N LEU A 20 18.59 -22.56 -12.13
CA LEU A 20 18.33 -21.48 -11.20
C LEU A 20 17.66 -20.28 -11.89
N ILE A 21 18.10 -19.93 -13.10
CA ILE A 21 17.49 -18.87 -13.90
C ILE A 21 16.04 -19.26 -14.27
N PHE A 22 15.84 -20.48 -14.76
CA PHE A 22 14.50 -20.97 -15.09
C PHE A 22 13.56 -20.93 -13.89
N PHE A 23 13.99 -21.47 -12.75
CA PHE A 23 13.20 -21.48 -11.52
C PHE A 23 12.88 -20.07 -11.01
N ARG A 24 13.85 -19.16 -11.09
CA ARG A 24 13.66 -17.74 -10.76
C ARG A 24 12.59 -17.09 -11.63
N TRP A 25 12.67 -17.26 -12.95
CA TRP A 25 11.69 -16.70 -13.88
C TRP A 25 10.32 -17.35 -13.72
N PHE A 26 10.29 -18.65 -13.49
CA PHE A 26 9.05 -19.36 -13.18
C PHE A 26 8.35 -18.77 -11.94
N LEU A 27 9.08 -18.57 -10.86
CA LEU A 27 8.52 -17.96 -9.64
C LEU A 27 8.05 -16.54 -9.90
N ILE A 28 8.82 -15.73 -10.60
CA ILE A 28 8.44 -14.33 -10.92
C ILE A 28 7.14 -14.31 -11.72
N ILE A 29 7.04 -15.11 -12.78
CA ILE A 29 5.86 -15.18 -13.63
C ILE A 29 4.67 -15.74 -12.85
N PHE A 30 4.87 -16.81 -12.07
CA PHE A 30 3.82 -17.40 -11.25
C PHE A 30 3.24 -16.40 -10.26
N PHE A 31 4.08 -15.71 -9.50
CA PHE A 31 3.59 -14.70 -8.55
C PHE A 31 3.00 -13.47 -9.25
N ALA A 32 3.54 -13.07 -10.40
CA ALA A 32 2.96 -11.98 -11.18
C ALA A 32 1.54 -12.34 -11.67
N VAL A 33 1.35 -13.53 -12.24
CA VAL A 33 0.03 -14.01 -12.66
C VAL A 33 -0.91 -14.15 -11.47
N TYR A 34 -0.45 -14.76 -10.38
CA TYR A 34 -1.23 -14.94 -9.15
C TYR A 34 -1.73 -13.59 -8.57
N THR A 35 -0.88 -12.55 -8.63
CA THR A 35 -1.23 -11.22 -8.13
C THR A 35 -2.10 -10.43 -9.12
N LEU A 36 -1.80 -10.50 -10.42
CA LEU A 36 -2.50 -9.72 -11.43
C LEU A 36 -3.85 -10.31 -11.80
N PHE A 37 -4.00 -11.63 -11.74
CA PHE A 37 -5.24 -12.30 -12.12
C PHE A 37 -6.47 -11.80 -11.36
N PRO A 38 -6.47 -11.73 -10.01
CA PRO A 38 -7.62 -11.19 -9.26
C PRO A 38 -7.92 -9.73 -9.58
N LEU A 39 -6.90 -8.92 -9.85
CA LEU A 39 -7.08 -7.51 -10.22
C LEU A 39 -7.72 -7.38 -11.60
N LEU A 40 -7.25 -8.13 -12.58
CA LEU A 40 -7.84 -8.16 -13.91
C LEU A 40 -9.28 -8.68 -13.87
N TRP A 41 -9.50 -9.75 -13.11
CA TRP A 41 -10.83 -10.30 -12.91
C TRP A 41 -11.79 -9.28 -12.27
N LEU A 42 -11.33 -8.53 -11.27
CA LEU A 42 -12.10 -7.46 -10.64
C LEU A 42 -12.49 -6.37 -11.65
N VAL A 43 -11.54 -5.93 -12.47
CA VAL A 43 -11.79 -4.93 -13.52
C VAL A 43 -12.80 -5.45 -14.54
N ILE A 44 -12.67 -6.68 -15.01
CA ILE A 44 -13.61 -7.27 -15.96
C ILE A 44 -15.00 -7.41 -15.31
N SER A 45 -15.05 -7.87 -14.07
CA SER A 45 -16.28 -8.07 -13.31
C SER A 45 -17.04 -6.76 -13.05
N SER A 46 -16.33 -5.63 -12.94
CA SER A 46 -16.98 -4.32 -12.73
C SER A 46 -17.85 -3.86 -13.91
N PHE A 47 -17.64 -4.44 -15.09
CA PHE A 47 -18.46 -4.18 -16.28
C PHE A 47 -19.61 -5.19 -16.47
N LYS A 48 -19.78 -6.16 -15.57
CA LYS A 48 -20.84 -7.16 -15.65
C LYS A 48 -22.11 -6.72 -14.96
N THR A 49 -23.22 -7.36 -15.33
CA THR A 49 -24.47 -7.32 -14.55
C THR A 49 -24.36 -8.21 -13.32
N ASN A 50 -25.20 -7.97 -12.30
CA ASN A 50 -25.27 -8.84 -11.12
C ASN A 50 -25.66 -10.28 -11.49
N TYR A 51 -26.47 -10.46 -12.51
CA TYR A 51 -26.87 -11.78 -13.01
C TYR A 51 -25.66 -12.54 -13.59
N GLU A 52 -24.87 -11.90 -14.47
CA GLU A 52 -23.66 -12.49 -15.04
C GLU A 52 -22.61 -12.83 -13.99
N LEU A 53 -22.47 -12.00 -12.94
CA LEU A 53 -21.55 -12.28 -11.85
C LEU A 53 -21.92 -13.53 -11.06
N LEU A 54 -23.22 -13.82 -10.91
CA LEU A 54 -23.70 -14.96 -10.15
C LEU A 54 -23.75 -16.25 -10.98
N THR A 55 -24.04 -16.14 -12.28
CA THR A 55 -24.22 -17.31 -13.17
C THR A 55 -22.92 -17.75 -13.84
N ASP A 56 -22.09 -16.80 -14.28
CA ASP A 56 -20.82 -17.08 -14.95
C ASP A 56 -19.76 -16.04 -14.59
N PRO A 57 -19.14 -16.15 -13.40
CA PRO A 57 -18.22 -15.14 -12.88
C PRO A 57 -16.94 -14.97 -13.70
N PHE A 58 -16.50 -16.01 -14.42
CA PHE A 58 -15.21 -15.99 -15.14
C PHE A 58 -15.32 -15.69 -16.64
N SER A 59 -16.54 -15.57 -17.18
CA SER A 59 -16.73 -15.17 -18.58
C SER A 59 -16.37 -13.69 -18.80
N LEU A 60 -16.29 -13.29 -20.05
CA LEU A 60 -16.28 -11.87 -20.40
C LEU A 60 -17.72 -11.32 -20.34
N PRO A 61 -17.91 -10.00 -20.09
CA PRO A 61 -19.23 -9.38 -20.11
C PRO A 61 -19.88 -9.54 -21.49
N ALA A 62 -21.14 -9.93 -21.54
CA ALA A 62 -21.90 -9.95 -22.80
C ALA A 62 -22.13 -8.54 -23.34
N VAL A 63 -22.36 -7.59 -22.42
CA VAL A 63 -22.46 -6.16 -22.70
C VAL A 63 -21.67 -5.40 -21.62
N TRP A 64 -20.78 -4.52 -22.05
CA TRP A 64 -19.96 -3.71 -21.15
C TRP A 64 -20.81 -2.65 -20.42
N GLN A 65 -21.08 -2.87 -19.14
CA GLN A 65 -21.96 -2.04 -18.32
C GLN A 65 -21.22 -0.79 -17.78
N ILE A 66 -20.98 0.20 -18.64
CA ILE A 66 -20.39 1.49 -18.22
C ILE A 66 -21.28 2.21 -17.22
N GLY A 67 -22.60 1.96 -17.27
CA GLY A 67 -23.58 2.50 -16.33
C GLY A 67 -23.26 2.16 -14.87
N ASN A 68 -22.57 1.06 -14.58
CA ASN A 68 -22.15 0.72 -13.22
C ASN A 68 -21.26 1.82 -12.61
N TYR A 69 -20.33 2.36 -13.39
CA TYR A 69 -19.45 3.44 -12.96
C TYR A 69 -20.18 4.76 -12.77
N ILE A 70 -21.09 5.10 -13.69
CA ILE A 70 -21.91 6.30 -13.59
C ILE A 70 -22.76 6.23 -12.32
N ASN A 71 -23.45 5.11 -12.10
CA ASN A 71 -24.26 4.89 -10.91
C ASN A 71 -23.42 4.93 -9.63
N ALA A 72 -22.24 4.32 -9.63
CA ALA A 72 -21.33 4.35 -8.48
C ALA A 72 -20.90 5.78 -8.13
N LEU A 73 -20.53 6.57 -9.14
CA LEU A 73 -20.07 7.94 -8.93
C LEU A 73 -21.18 8.91 -8.52
N THR A 74 -22.37 8.75 -9.09
CA THR A 74 -23.48 9.71 -8.90
C THR A 74 -24.45 9.27 -7.82
N VAL A 75 -25.05 8.08 -7.96
CA VAL A 75 -26.13 7.60 -7.06
C VAL A 75 -25.56 7.09 -5.74
N ALA A 76 -24.47 6.31 -5.77
CA ALA A 76 -23.82 5.81 -4.57
C ALA A 76 -22.93 6.84 -3.86
N GLY A 77 -22.72 8.03 -4.44
CA GLY A 77 -21.92 9.09 -3.85
C GLY A 77 -20.41 8.82 -3.80
N LEU A 78 -19.92 7.83 -4.55
CA LEU A 78 -18.52 7.43 -4.55
C LEU A 78 -17.58 8.58 -4.99
N GLY A 79 -18.04 9.45 -5.87
CA GLY A 79 -17.28 10.62 -6.29
C GLY A 79 -16.94 11.55 -5.12
N ARG A 80 -17.90 11.81 -4.22
CA ARG A 80 -17.67 12.58 -3.00
C ARG A 80 -16.74 11.87 -2.03
N MET A 81 -16.92 10.57 -1.87
CA MET A 81 -16.06 9.75 -1.00
C MET A 81 -14.61 9.74 -1.48
N LEU A 82 -14.37 9.64 -2.80
CA LEU A 82 -13.04 9.71 -3.39
C LEU A 82 -12.37 11.07 -3.13
N ILE A 83 -13.09 12.17 -3.36
CA ILE A 83 -12.56 13.51 -3.08
C ILE A 83 -12.21 13.66 -1.61
N ASN A 84 -13.08 13.24 -0.70
CA ASN A 84 -12.81 13.27 0.73
C ASN A 84 -11.58 12.44 1.11
N SER A 85 -11.44 11.23 0.55
CA SER A 85 -10.30 10.36 0.80
C SER A 85 -8.99 10.99 0.30
N VAL A 86 -9.01 11.63 -0.87
CA VAL A 86 -7.84 12.34 -1.42
C VAL A 86 -7.47 13.53 -0.53
N LEU A 87 -8.44 14.33 -0.12
CA LEU A 87 -8.21 15.50 0.75
C LEU A 87 -7.64 15.09 2.10
N VAL A 88 -8.23 14.07 2.74
CA VAL A 88 -7.74 13.53 4.02
C VAL A 88 -6.36 12.94 3.85
N GLY A 89 -6.15 12.11 2.84
CA GLY A 89 -4.87 11.45 2.60
C GLY A 89 -3.73 12.44 2.32
N LEU A 90 -3.98 13.44 1.47
CA LEU A 90 -2.98 14.49 1.21
C LEU A 90 -2.73 15.36 2.44
N GLY A 91 -3.77 15.75 3.15
CA GLY A 91 -3.66 16.56 4.37
C GLY A 91 -2.87 15.84 5.47
N ALA A 92 -3.25 14.60 5.77
CA ALA A 92 -2.56 13.78 6.77
C ALA A 92 -1.09 13.52 6.37
N THR A 93 -0.83 13.19 5.10
CA THR A 93 0.54 12.97 4.61
C THR A 93 1.38 14.22 4.71
N ALA A 94 0.86 15.39 4.31
CA ALA A 94 1.58 16.64 4.38
C ALA A 94 1.92 17.00 5.85
N LEU A 95 0.96 16.90 6.76
CA LEU A 95 1.18 17.13 8.19
C LEU A 95 2.23 16.19 8.75
N ASN A 96 2.12 14.89 8.45
CA ASN A 96 3.07 13.87 8.91
C ASN A 96 4.49 14.17 8.40
N VAL A 97 4.65 14.44 7.11
CA VAL A 97 5.97 14.75 6.52
C VAL A 97 6.58 15.99 7.14
N ILE A 98 5.79 17.06 7.36
CA ILE A 98 6.28 18.30 7.99
C ILE A 98 6.74 18.02 9.42
N ILE A 99 5.88 17.42 10.25
CA ILE A 99 6.18 17.14 11.67
C ILE A 99 7.36 16.17 11.79
N ALA A 100 7.36 15.09 11.03
CA ALA A 100 8.45 14.12 11.05
C ALA A 100 9.78 14.72 10.58
N SER A 101 9.77 15.52 9.52
CA SER A 101 10.97 16.19 9.02
C SER A 101 11.51 17.21 10.02
N MET A 102 10.65 18.01 10.64
CA MET A 102 11.05 18.95 11.69
C MET A 102 11.63 18.23 12.90
N SER A 103 10.98 17.17 13.36
CA SER A 103 11.44 16.34 14.48
C SER A 103 12.79 15.68 14.18
N ALA A 104 12.92 15.07 13.02
CA ALA A 104 14.16 14.45 12.57
C ALA A 104 15.29 15.48 12.43
N TYR A 105 15.01 16.66 11.88
CA TYR A 105 15.97 17.76 11.79
C TYR A 105 16.43 18.23 13.16
N CYS A 106 15.50 18.48 14.08
CA CYS A 106 15.82 18.90 15.46
C CYS A 106 16.69 17.87 16.18
N ILE A 107 16.31 16.60 16.13
CA ILE A 107 17.07 15.52 16.79
C ILE A 107 18.44 15.32 16.13
N SER A 108 18.57 15.45 14.80
CA SER A 108 19.85 15.23 14.13
C SER A 108 20.80 16.40 14.27
N ARG A 109 20.31 17.64 14.16
CA ARG A 109 21.14 18.84 14.03
C ARG A 109 21.46 19.52 15.35
N PHE A 110 20.50 19.54 16.29
CA PHE A 110 20.68 20.26 17.55
C PHE A 110 21.20 19.33 18.66
N ARG A 111 22.11 19.88 19.49
CA ARG A 111 22.61 19.23 20.70
C ARG A 111 21.87 19.82 21.92
N PHE A 112 20.93 19.07 22.47
CA PHE A 112 20.17 19.47 23.65
C PHE A 112 20.13 18.37 24.73
N LYS A 113 19.88 18.74 25.96
CA LYS A 113 19.74 17.77 27.08
C LYS A 113 18.51 16.88 26.83
N GLY A 114 18.71 15.56 26.82
CA GLY A 114 17.62 14.59 26.59
C GLY A 114 17.42 14.14 25.16
N ARG A 115 18.25 14.57 24.19
CA ARG A 115 18.19 14.15 22.77
C ARG A 115 18.07 12.64 22.62
N GLU A 116 18.88 11.87 23.34
CA GLU A 116 18.87 10.41 23.27
C GLU A 116 17.56 9.81 23.81
N LYS A 117 16.98 10.43 24.83
CA LYS A 117 15.68 10.00 25.37
C LYS A 117 14.55 10.22 24.36
N PHE A 118 14.54 11.36 23.67
CA PHE A 118 13.59 11.62 22.59
C PHE A 118 13.77 10.66 21.43
N TYR A 119 15.01 10.41 21.00
CA TYR A 119 15.29 9.43 19.95
C TYR A 119 14.81 8.03 20.38
N GLY A 120 15.10 7.62 21.61
CA GLY A 120 14.62 6.36 22.18
C GLY A 120 13.09 6.27 22.24
N LEU A 121 12.39 7.36 22.58
CA LEU A 121 10.93 7.42 22.62
C LEU A 121 10.33 7.21 21.21
N PHE A 122 10.86 7.90 20.19
CA PHE A 122 10.40 7.70 18.80
C PHE A 122 10.66 6.27 18.31
N THR A 123 11.84 5.72 18.65
CA THR A 123 12.17 4.33 18.28
C THR A 123 11.27 3.33 19.01
N ALA A 124 10.96 3.56 20.29
CA ALA A 124 10.04 2.73 21.05
C ALA A 124 8.60 2.81 20.50
N GLY A 125 8.20 3.99 19.99
CA GLY A 125 6.90 4.18 19.36
C GLY A 125 6.65 3.26 18.16
N ILE A 126 7.69 2.93 17.40
CA ILE A 126 7.61 1.99 16.26
C ILE A 126 7.24 0.57 16.72
N LEU A 127 7.58 0.21 17.95
CA LEU A 127 7.28 -1.10 18.52
C LEU A 127 5.82 -1.26 18.95
N ILE A 128 5.08 -0.15 19.06
CA ILE A 128 3.68 -0.18 19.45
C ILE A 128 2.84 -0.55 18.21
N PRO A 129 2.11 -1.67 18.25
CA PRO A 129 1.28 -2.08 17.10
C PRO A 129 0.13 -1.08 16.92
N LEU A 130 -0.04 -0.58 15.69
CA LEU A 130 -1.10 0.39 15.35
C LEU A 130 -2.49 -0.08 15.77
N ASN A 131 -2.76 -1.39 15.64
CA ASN A 131 -4.05 -1.97 16.03
C ASN A 131 -4.35 -1.81 17.54
N ALA A 132 -3.33 -1.76 18.39
CA ALA A 132 -3.52 -1.53 19.83
C ALA A 132 -3.89 -0.07 20.14
N LEU A 133 -3.55 0.85 19.25
CA LEU A 133 -3.86 2.28 19.41
C LEU A 133 -5.27 2.65 18.92
N MET A 134 -5.96 1.79 18.17
CA MET A 134 -7.27 2.12 17.59
C MET A 134 -8.30 2.48 18.65
N VAL A 135 -8.41 1.69 19.72
CA VAL A 135 -9.40 1.94 20.79
C VAL A 135 -9.08 3.20 21.59
N PRO A 136 -7.84 3.40 22.11
CA PRO A 136 -7.47 4.66 22.78
C PRO A 136 -7.67 5.88 21.89
N TYR A 137 -7.30 5.78 20.62
CA TYR A 137 -7.48 6.85 19.64
C TYR A 137 -8.95 7.24 19.46
N PHE A 138 -9.84 6.25 19.27
CA PHE A 138 -11.27 6.48 19.16
C PHE A 138 -11.85 7.17 20.41
N VAL A 139 -11.45 6.72 21.61
CA VAL A 139 -11.90 7.33 22.88
C VAL A 139 -11.46 8.79 22.99
N ILE A 140 -10.22 9.11 22.60
CA ILE A 140 -9.69 10.47 22.64
C ILE A 140 -10.45 11.37 21.67
N ILE A 141 -10.62 10.94 20.42
CA ILE A 141 -11.32 11.69 19.38
C ILE A 141 -12.77 11.97 19.78
N ASN A 142 -13.44 10.96 20.34
CA ASN A 142 -14.82 11.11 20.80
C ASN A 142 -14.93 12.10 21.97
N LYS A 143 -14.00 12.06 22.94
CA LYS A 143 -13.96 13.01 24.05
C LYS A 143 -13.64 14.45 23.61
N LEU A 144 -12.88 14.62 22.55
CA LEU A 144 -12.55 15.93 21.96
C LEU A 144 -13.66 16.49 21.06
N GLY A 145 -14.73 15.71 20.81
CA GLY A 145 -15.80 16.11 19.88
C GLY A 145 -15.38 16.13 18.42
N LEU A 146 -14.31 15.42 18.07
CA LEU A 146 -13.75 15.35 16.72
C LEU A 146 -14.24 14.12 15.94
N TYR A 147 -15.17 13.34 16.49
CA TYR A 147 -15.78 12.20 15.81
C TYR A 147 -16.48 12.66 14.53
N ASP A 148 -16.31 11.90 13.46
CA ASP A 148 -16.85 12.17 12.12
C ASP A 148 -16.42 13.54 11.52
N THR A 149 -15.23 13.99 11.85
CA THR A 149 -14.63 15.21 11.30
C THR A 149 -13.29 14.94 10.61
N TYR A 150 -12.90 15.80 9.68
CA TYR A 150 -11.57 15.74 9.06
C TYR A 150 -10.45 15.86 10.11
N GLY A 151 -10.63 16.70 11.13
CA GLY A 151 -9.68 16.85 12.23
C GLY A 151 -9.53 15.60 13.10
N GLY A 152 -10.53 14.71 13.11
CA GLY A 152 -10.46 13.44 13.82
C GLY A 152 -9.79 12.31 13.03
N ILE A 153 -9.65 12.46 11.72
CA ILE A 153 -9.08 11.40 10.86
C ILE A 153 -7.63 11.72 10.45
N MET A 154 -7.29 13.00 10.31
CA MET A 154 -5.99 13.46 9.83
C MET A 154 -4.80 13.24 10.76
N PRO A 155 -4.89 13.37 12.09
CA PRO A 155 -3.73 13.13 12.96
C PRO A 155 -3.28 11.67 12.87
N PRO A 156 -1.97 11.43 12.73
CA PRO A 156 -1.39 10.10 12.73
C PRO A 156 -1.44 9.47 14.12
#